data_c9c1fdd62fdee084b3afbdca2b8e4239
#
_entry.id   c9c1fdd62fdee084b3afbdca2b8e4239
#
_cell.length_a   1.000
_cell.length_b   1.000
_cell.length_c   1.000
_cell.angle_alpha   90.00
_cell.angle_beta   90.00
_cell.angle_gamma   90.00
#
_symmetry.space_group_name_H-M   'P 1'
#
loop_
_entity.id
_entity.type
_entity.pdbx_description
1 polymer ?
#
loop_
_entity_poly.entity_id
_entity_poly.type
_entity_poly.pdbx_seq_one_letter_code
_entity_poly.pdbx_strand_id
1 'polypeptide(L)'
;HIVHTGFWPLNFPELPRGNELTAITAQNVAAHVPDVVAFLKGCANVMGPKTKLYIQTSQCNMQQLGQFDTVYHEHISFFTGHSFLKAAELSGLYILSFETTPIHGESCLVTMKLDTNGVRKKEATSTAHHGLSLTLNDRLVQEKRDGVASEFFASKFSAHAISIREWMKHELLGFKDQGYI
;
A
#
# COMPACT_ATOMS: atom_id res chain seq x y z
N HIS A 1 17.90 -17.03 14.06
CA HIS A 1 17.47 -16.12 12.97
C HIS A 1 18.56 -16.10 11.91
N ILE A 2 18.15 -16.25 10.64
CA ILE A 2 19.04 -16.12 9.49
C ILE A 2 18.78 -14.75 8.88
N VAL A 3 19.83 -13.97 8.65
CA VAL A 3 19.76 -12.65 8.03
C VAL A 3 20.47 -12.73 6.68
N HIS A 4 19.76 -12.33 5.63
CA HIS A 4 20.32 -12.18 4.30
C HIS A 4 20.33 -10.70 3.91
N THR A 5 21.39 -10.28 3.22
CA THR A 5 21.52 -8.93 2.66
C THR A 5 21.39 -9.00 1.14
N GLY A 6 20.62 -8.10 0.55
CA GLY A 6 20.43 -8.04 -0.90
C GLY A 6 19.06 -7.52 -1.30
N PHE A 7 18.81 -7.48 -2.60
CA PHE A 7 17.53 -7.03 -3.18
C PHE A 7 16.62 -8.23 -3.45
N TRP A 8 15.45 -8.23 -2.84
CA TRP A 8 14.42 -9.21 -3.11
C TRP A 8 13.74 -8.95 -4.47
N PRO A 9 13.46 -9.98 -5.32
CA PRO A 9 13.79 -11.40 -5.14
C PRO A 9 15.13 -11.81 -5.73
N LEU A 10 15.94 -10.90 -6.25
CA LEU A 10 17.10 -11.17 -7.09
C LEU A 10 18.22 -11.97 -6.39
N ASN A 11 18.40 -11.76 -5.10
CA ASN A 11 19.52 -12.30 -4.34
C ASN A 11 19.14 -13.44 -3.37
N PHE A 12 17.93 -14.01 -3.49
CA PHE A 12 17.44 -15.02 -2.55
C PHE A 12 16.88 -16.28 -3.24
N PRO A 13 17.66 -16.99 -4.07
CA PRO A 13 17.15 -18.17 -4.81
C PRO A 13 16.88 -19.38 -3.92
N GLU A 14 17.48 -19.46 -2.72
CA GLU A 14 17.49 -20.65 -1.87
C GLU A 14 16.56 -20.55 -0.64
N LEU A 15 15.57 -19.69 -0.66
CA LEU A 15 14.60 -19.64 0.44
C LEU A 15 13.75 -20.91 0.50
N PRO A 16 13.35 -21.33 1.72
CA PRO A 16 12.38 -22.40 1.88
C PRO A 16 11.19 -22.17 0.97
N ARG A 17 10.72 -23.25 0.32
CA ARG A 17 9.60 -23.20 -0.61
C ARG A 17 8.41 -23.95 -0.07
N GLY A 18 7.22 -23.49 -0.44
CA GLY A 18 5.99 -24.23 -0.20
C GLY A 18 5.54 -24.23 1.26
N ASN A 19 5.29 -25.42 1.80
CA ASN A 19 4.59 -25.59 3.09
C ASN A 19 5.41 -25.21 4.33
N GLU A 20 6.70 -24.89 4.19
CA GLU A 20 7.54 -24.52 5.33
C GLU A 20 7.31 -23.09 5.79
N LEU A 21 6.88 -22.20 4.89
CA LEU A 21 6.58 -20.81 5.22
C LEU A 21 5.14 -20.66 5.70
N THR A 22 4.97 -20.15 6.91
CA THR A 22 3.64 -19.80 7.46
C THR A 22 3.24 -18.37 7.04
N ALA A 23 4.18 -17.44 7.09
CA ALA A 23 3.94 -16.04 6.77
C ALA A 23 5.15 -15.39 6.11
N ILE A 24 4.87 -14.43 5.25
CA ILE A 24 5.82 -13.44 4.72
C ILE A 24 5.30 -12.08 5.12
N THR A 25 6.17 -11.20 5.62
CA THR A 25 5.81 -9.83 5.99
C THR A 25 6.68 -8.82 5.28
N ALA A 26 6.07 -7.75 4.76
CA ALA A 26 6.76 -6.62 4.18
C ALA A 26 6.13 -5.32 4.70
N GLN A 27 6.83 -4.65 5.62
CA GLN A 27 6.39 -3.40 6.24
C GLN A 27 7.17 -2.23 5.66
N ASN A 28 6.49 -1.24 5.11
CA ASN A 28 7.09 -0.07 4.46
C ASN A 28 8.15 -0.44 3.40
N VAL A 29 7.91 -1.49 2.62
CA VAL A 29 8.80 -1.96 1.56
C VAL A 29 8.19 -1.76 0.19
N ALA A 30 6.90 -2.09 0.02
CA ALA A 30 6.24 -2.13 -1.28
C ALA A 30 6.27 -0.78 -2.04
N ALA A 31 6.25 0.34 -1.33
CA ALA A 31 6.34 1.67 -1.92
C ALA A 31 7.74 2.01 -2.46
N HIS A 32 8.78 1.34 -1.98
CA HIS A 32 10.18 1.62 -2.29
C HIS A 32 10.76 0.70 -3.37
N VAL A 33 10.03 -0.32 -3.81
CA VAL A 33 10.54 -1.24 -4.84
C VAL A 33 10.28 -0.69 -6.25
N PRO A 34 11.25 -0.81 -7.17
CA PRO A 34 11.09 -0.32 -8.55
C PRO A 34 9.97 -1.02 -9.32
N ASP A 35 9.74 -2.30 -9.04
CA ASP A 35 8.71 -3.13 -9.68
C ASP A 35 7.96 -3.96 -8.60
N VAL A 36 6.79 -3.46 -8.21
CA VAL A 36 5.96 -4.12 -7.20
C VAL A 36 5.43 -5.48 -7.69
N VAL A 37 5.19 -5.64 -8.98
CA VAL A 37 4.71 -6.92 -9.54
C VAL A 37 5.83 -7.96 -9.48
N ALA A 38 7.06 -7.59 -9.83
CA ALA A 38 8.22 -8.48 -9.68
C ALA A 38 8.46 -8.85 -8.20
N PHE A 39 8.35 -7.87 -7.29
CA PHE A 39 8.44 -8.11 -5.85
C PHE A 39 7.40 -9.12 -5.37
N LEU A 40 6.12 -8.94 -5.73
CA LEU A 40 5.03 -9.83 -5.35
C LEU A 40 5.16 -11.22 -5.99
N LYS A 41 5.59 -11.32 -7.26
CA LYS A 41 5.91 -12.61 -7.90
C LYS A 41 7.03 -13.34 -7.17
N GLY A 42 8.05 -12.64 -6.70
CA GLY A 42 9.09 -13.21 -5.87
C GLY A 42 8.51 -13.81 -4.58
N CYS A 43 7.60 -13.11 -3.91
CA CYS A 43 6.90 -13.64 -2.75
C CYS A 43 6.06 -14.88 -3.13
N ALA A 44 5.27 -14.80 -4.20
CA ALA A 44 4.44 -15.92 -4.66
C ALA A 44 5.25 -17.19 -4.96
N ASN A 45 6.45 -17.05 -5.52
CA ASN A 45 7.33 -18.18 -5.87
C ASN A 45 7.80 -19.00 -4.67
N VAL A 46 7.83 -18.42 -3.48
CA VAL A 46 8.26 -19.12 -2.24
C VAL A 46 7.07 -19.48 -1.34
N MET A 47 5.87 -19.03 -1.67
CA MET A 47 4.65 -19.33 -0.90
C MET A 47 4.13 -20.74 -1.18
N GLY A 48 3.62 -21.39 -0.13
CA GLY A 48 2.77 -22.57 -0.24
C GLY A 48 1.28 -22.24 -0.05
N PRO A 49 0.39 -23.22 -0.20
CA PRO A 49 -1.07 -23.01 -0.09
C PRO A 49 -1.53 -22.44 1.25
N LYS A 50 -0.76 -22.66 2.32
CA LYS A 50 -1.05 -22.16 3.67
C LYS A 50 -0.38 -20.85 4.00
N THR A 51 0.63 -20.42 3.22
CA THR A 51 1.38 -19.19 3.45
C THR A 51 0.48 -17.97 3.28
N LYS A 52 0.61 -17.00 4.17
CA LYS A 52 0.00 -15.67 4.04
C LYS A 52 1.10 -14.64 3.80
N LEU A 53 0.86 -13.72 2.87
CA LEU A 53 1.70 -12.55 2.63
C LEU A 53 1.00 -11.32 3.23
N TYR A 54 1.71 -10.58 4.09
CA TYR A 54 1.24 -9.36 4.71
C TYR A 54 2.05 -8.18 4.19
N ILE A 55 1.39 -7.26 3.50
CA ILE A 55 1.98 -6.01 3.01
C ILE A 55 1.41 -4.85 3.80
N GLN A 56 2.26 -4.09 4.46
CA GLN A 56 1.88 -2.82 5.08
C GLN A 56 2.59 -1.68 4.37
N THR A 57 1.83 -0.64 4.02
CA THR A 57 2.37 0.60 3.42
C THR A 57 1.51 1.80 3.77
N SER A 58 2.14 2.98 3.88
CA SER A 58 1.52 4.20 4.38
C SER A 58 0.74 5.01 3.35
N GLN A 59 0.80 4.74 2.05
CA GLN A 59 0.28 5.65 1.04
C GLN A 59 -1.17 5.37 0.59
N CYS A 60 -1.91 4.57 1.33
CA CYS A 60 -3.19 4.03 0.86
C CYS A 60 -4.31 5.07 0.72
N ASN A 61 -4.35 6.05 1.61
CA ASN A 61 -5.36 7.11 1.64
C ASN A 61 -4.76 8.50 1.38
N MET A 62 -3.52 8.58 0.92
CA MET A 62 -2.81 9.85 0.79
C MET A 62 -3.58 10.90 -0.03
N GLN A 63 -4.24 10.47 -1.10
CA GLN A 63 -5.00 11.39 -1.97
C GLN A 63 -6.26 11.91 -1.29
N GLN A 64 -7.00 11.03 -0.59
CA GLN A 64 -8.23 11.41 0.14
C GLN A 64 -7.92 12.31 1.33
N LEU A 65 -6.79 12.07 2.00
CA LEU A 65 -6.36 12.81 3.19
C LEU A 65 -5.50 14.04 2.87
N GLY A 66 -5.18 14.25 1.59
CA GLY A 66 -4.35 15.38 1.17
C GLY A 66 -2.89 15.28 1.64
N GLN A 67 -2.37 14.09 1.86
CA GLN A 67 -1.01 13.82 2.38
C GLN A 67 0.04 13.93 1.27
N PHE A 68 0.24 15.14 0.74
CA PHE A 68 1.23 15.37 -0.32
C PHE A 68 2.68 15.25 0.18
N ASP A 69 2.92 15.37 1.46
CA ASP A 69 4.19 15.20 2.15
C ASP A 69 4.75 13.76 2.05
N THR A 70 3.89 12.80 1.73
CA THR A 70 4.32 11.42 1.45
C THR A 70 5.00 11.27 0.08
N VAL A 71 4.92 12.30 -0.79
CA VAL A 71 5.54 12.31 -2.12
C VAL A 71 6.99 12.78 -2.01
N TYR A 72 7.90 11.83 -1.87
CA TYR A 72 9.33 12.09 -1.85
C TYR A 72 10.10 10.97 -2.59
N HIS A 73 11.40 11.18 -2.80
CA HIS A 73 12.22 10.41 -3.75
C HIS A 73 12.30 8.90 -3.50
N GLU A 74 12.08 8.45 -2.26
CA GLU A 74 12.10 7.01 -1.92
C GLU A 74 10.77 6.30 -2.18
N HIS A 75 9.65 7.04 -2.26
CA HIS A 75 8.36 6.49 -2.58
C HIS A 75 8.15 6.42 -4.09
N ILE A 76 8.45 5.27 -4.68
CA ILE A 76 8.35 5.02 -6.13
C ILE A 76 6.91 4.69 -6.51
N SER A 77 6.17 4.03 -5.62
CA SER A 77 4.79 3.58 -5.86
C SER A 77 3.82 4.09 -4.80
N PHE A 78 2.64 4.49 -5.28
CA PHE A 78 1.50 4.90 -4.44
C PHE A 78 0.33 3.98 -4.75
N PHE A 79 -0.38 3.53 -3.70
CA PHE A 79 -1.34 2.45 -3.85
C PHE A 79 -2.77 2.90 -3.57
N THR A 80 -3.69 2.29 -4.31
CA THR A 80 -5.12 2.26 -4.04
C THR A 80 -5.56 0.80 -3.91
N GLY A 81 -6.77 0.53 -3.45
CA GLY A 81 -7.33 -0.82 -3.44
C GLY A 81 -7.36 -1.44 -4.84
N HIS A 82 -7.70 -0.64 -5.86
CA HIS A 82 -7.67 -1.08 -7.27
C HIS A 82 -6.27 -1.44 -7.75
N SER A 83 -5.25 -0.64 -7.43
CA SER A 83 -3.88 -0.93 -7.85
C SER A 83 -3.30 -2.16 -7.13
N PHE A 84 -3.61 -2.35 -5.85
CA PHE A 84 -3.25 -3.57 -5.12
C PHE A 84 -3.93 -4.80 -5.70
N LEU A 85 -5.24 -4.71 -5.99
CA LEU A 85 -5.96 -5.80 -6.63
C LEU A 85 -5.30 -6.20 -7.94
N LYS A 86 -4.96 -5.21 -8.78
CA LYS A 86 -4.31 -5.46 -10.07
C LYS A 86 -2.91 -6.06 -9.92
N ALA A 87 -2.11 -5.55 -8.98
CA ALA A 87 -0.77 -6.07 -8.71
C ALA A 87 -0.82 -7.52 -8.19
N ALA A 88 -1.77 -7.84 -7.31
CA ALA A 88 -1.99 -9.20 -6.83
C ALA A 88 -2.36 -10.16 -7.98
N GLU A 89 -3.34 -9.78 -8.82
CA GLU A 89 -3.74 -10.56 -10.01
C GLU A 89 -2.55 -10.86 -10.94
N LEU A 90 -1.76 -9.84 -11.27
CA LEU A 90 -0.59 -9.98 -12.15
C LEU A 90 0.52 -10.85 -11.53
N SER A 91 0.46 -11.07 -10.22
CA SER A 91 1.46 -11.84 -9.47
C SER A 91 1.00 -13.24 -9.08
N GLY A 92 -0.18 -13.68 -9.53
CA GLY A 92 -0.75 -14.98 -9.17
C GLY A 92 -1.20 -15.04 -7.70
N LEU A 93 -1.53 -13.90 -7.12
CA LEU A 93 -2.02 -13.74 -5.76
C LEU A 93 -3.47 -13.27 -5.75
N TYR A 94 -4.18 -13.50 -4.64
CA TYR A 94 -5.45 -12.85 -4.38
C TYR A 94 -5.45 -12.19 -3.00
N ILE A 95 -6.20 -11.10 -2.86
CA ILE A 95 -6.32 -10.37 -1.60
C ILE A 95 -7.35 -11.07 -0.72
N LEU A 96 -6.93 -11.47 0.47
CA LEU A 96 -7.76 -12.08 1.51
C LEU A 96 -8.42 -11.02 2.39
N SER A 97 -7.67 -9.98 2.80
CA SER A 97 -8.19 -8.84 3.54
C SER A 97 -7.45 -7.56 3.16
N PHE A 98 -8.16 -6.44 3.29
CA PHE A 98 -7.64 -5.10 3.13
C PHE A 98 -8.12 -4.25 4.31
N GLU A 99 -7.18 -3.84 5.16
CA GLU A 99 -7.46 -3.16 6.41
C GLU A 99 -6.71 -1.82 6.46
N THR A 100 -7.31 -0.82 7.09
CA THR A 100 -6.65 0.46 7.35
C THR A 100 -6.20 0.50 8.80
N THR A 101 -4.98 0.95 9.05
CA THR A 101 -4.41 1.11 10.39
C THR A 101 -4.04 2.57 10.63
N PRO A 102 -4.11 3.11 11.86
CA PRO A 102 -3.81 4.51 12.16
C PRO A 102 -2.30 4.83 12.22
N ILE A 103 -1.46 4.03 11.57
CA ILE A 103 -0.01 4.18 11.56
C ILE A 103 0.38 5.09 10.38
N HIS A 104 1.31 6.03 10.62
CA HIS A 104 1.82 6.96 9.60
C HIS A 104 0.74 7.72 8.82
N GLY A 105 -0.30 8.23 9.52
CA GLY A 105 -1.38 8.97 8.87
C GLY A 105 -2.31 8.10 8.02
N GLU A 106 -2.56 6.88 8.46
CA GLU A 106 -3.27 5.78 7.82
C GLU A 106 -2.42 4.96 6.84
N SER A 107 -2.09 3.78 7.28
CA SER A 107 -1.49 2.72 6.45
C SER A 107 -2.53 1.69 6.07
N CYS A 108 -2.36 1.03 4.94
CA CYS A 108 -3.08 -0.22 4.68
C CYS A 108 -2.26 -1.43 5.10
N LEU A 109 -2.98 -2.45 5.56
CA LEU A 109 -2.49 -3.80 5.76
C LEU A 109 -3.24 -4.73 4.81
N VAL A 110 -2.54 -5.24 3.82
CA VAL A 110 -3.10 -6.12 2.80
C VAL A 110 -2.61 -7.53 3.03
N THR A 111 -3.54 -8.46 3.27
CA THR A 111 -3.22 -9.89 3.39
C THR A 111 -3.52 -10.59 2.08
N MET A 112 -2.55 -11.34 1.56
CA MET A 112 -2.66 -12.05 0.28
C MET A 112 -2.34 -13.53 0.43
N LYS A 113 -2.85 -14.33 -0.50
CA LYS A 113 -2.57 -15.76 -0.67
C LYS A 113 -2.32 -16.10 -2.13
N LEU A 114 -1.71 -17.28 -2.37
CA LEU A 114 -1.60 -17.85 -3.70
C LEU A 114 -2.98 -18.14 -4.31
N ASP A 115 -3.18 -17.73 -5.55
CA ASP A 115 -4.32 -18.17 -6.36
C ASP A 115 -3.98 -19.51 -7.05
N THR A 116 -4.16 -20.61 -6.33
CA THR A 116 -3.79 -21.96 -6.79
C THR A 116 -4.71 -22.52 -7.85
N ASN A 117 -5.89 -21.92 -8.09
CA ASN A 117 -6.93 -22.50 -8.94
C ASN A 117 -7.42 -21.56 -10.07
N GLY A 118 -6.84 -20.37 -10.23
CA GLY A 118 -7.38 -19.34 -11.14
C GLY A 118 -8.81 -18.94 -10.76
N VAL A 119 -9.31 -19.44 -9.64
CA VAL A 119 -10.61 -19.15 -9.10
C VAL A 119 -10.43 -18.02 -8.10
N ARG A 120 -10.67 -16.82 -8.55
CA ARG A 120 -10.89 -15.68 -7.64
C ARG A 120 -11.96 -16.08 -6.66
N LYS A 121 -11.57 -16.53 -5.47
CA LYS A 121 -12.55 -16.74 -4.42
C LYS A 121 -13.19 -15.39 -4.14
N LYS A 122 -14.50 -15.30 -4.42
CA LYS A 122 -15.36 -14.16 -4.10
C LYS A 122 -15.46 -13.87 -2.60
N GLU A 123 -14.71 -14.57 -1.78
CA GLU A 123 -14.75 -14.52 -0.33
C GLU A 123 -13.57 -13.73 0.23
N ALA A 124 -13.47 -12.44 -0.13
CA ALA A 124 -12.86 -11.50 0.79
C ALA A 124 -13.86 -11.23 1.93
N THR A 125 -14.08 -12.24 2.76
CA THR A 125 -14.81 -12.06 4.01
C THR A 125 -13.88 -11.35 4.98
N SER A 126 -14.11 -10.04 5.14
CA SER A 126 -13.54 -9.25 6.20
C SER A 126 -13.99 -9.81 7.54
N THR A 127 -13.04 -10.37 8.29
CA THR A 127 -13.16 -10.38 9.73
C THR A 127 -12.60 -9.04 10.23
N ALA A 128 -13.51 -8.10 10.46
CA ALA A 128 -13.17 -6.83 11.08
C ALA A 128 -12.56 -7.07 12.47
N HIS A 129 -11.27 -6.84 12.59
CA HIS A 129 -10.63 -6.62 13.86
C HIS A 129 -10.34 -5.13 14.00
N HIS A 130 -11.01 -4.51 14.97
CA HIS A 130 -10.91 -3.09 15.38
C HIS A 130 -11.61 -2.04 14.48
N GLY A 131 -12.93 -2.12 14.41
CA GLY A 131 -13.82 -0.92 14.39
C GLY A 131 -13.88 -0.02 13.16
N LEU A 132 -12.95 -0.09 12.19
CA LEU A 132 -12.90 0.81 11.03
C LEU A 132 -12.35 0.17 9.74
N SER A 133 -12.39 -1.15 9.66
CA SER A 133 -11.87 -1.87 8.48
C SER A 133 -12.93 -1.92 7.39
N LEU A 134 -12.72 -1.20 6.30
CA LEU A 134 -13.45 -1.43 5.06
C LEU A 134 -12.99 -2.76 4.45
N THR A 135 -13.92 -3.58 3.99
CA THR A 135 -13.60 -4.74 3.15
C THR A 135 -12.92 -4.27 1.85
N LEU A 136 -12.19 -5.12 1.15
CA LEU A 136 -11.67 -4.75 -0.16
C LEU A 136 -12.79 -4.27 -1.09
N ASN A 137 -13.94 -4.91 -1.05
CA ASN A 137 -15.09 -4.57 -1.88
C ASN A 137 -15.62 -3.16 -1.54
N ASP A 138 -15.79 -2.85 -0.25
CA ASP A 138 -16.20 -1.53 0.21
C ASP A 138 -15.17 -0.48 -0.18
N ARG A 139 -13.88 -0.82 -0.07
CA ARG A 139 -12.79 0.04 -0.50
C ARG A 139 -12.85 0.36 -1.99
N LEU A 140 -13.04 -0.65 -2.85
CA LEU A 140 -13.14 -0.45 -4.31
C LEU A 140 -14.37 0.38 -4.68
N VAL A 141 -15.50 0.15 -4.00
CA VAL A 141 -16.72 0.97 -4.18
C VAL A 141 -16.47 2.41 -3.76
N GLN A 142 -15.83 2.63 -2.62
CA GLN A 142 -15.50 3.96 -2.12
C GLN A 142 -14.54 4.70 -3.07
N GLU A 143 -13.46 4.07 -3.50
CA GLU A 143 -12.50 4.65 -4.45
C GLU A 143 -13.17 5.05 -5.78
N LYS A 144 -14.08 4.21 -6.28
CA LYS A 144 -14.86 4.52 -7.47
C LYS A 144 -15.81 5.70 -7.26
N ARG A 145 -16.49 5.74 -6.12
CA ARG A 145 -17.40 6.84 -5.74
C ARG A 145 -16.65 8.17 -5.61
N ASP A 146 -15.48 8.15 -5.00
CA ASP A 146 -14.64 9.33 -4.78
C ASP A 146 -13.91 9.77 -6.06
N GLY A 147 -13.94 8.94 -7.11
CA GLY A 147 -13.24 9.21 -8.36
C GLY A 147 -11.72 9.15 -8.23
N VAL A 148 -11.21 8.36 -7.30
CA VAL A 148 -9.77 8.14 -7.10
C VAL A 148 -9.14 7.67 -8.42
N ALA A 149 -7.99 8.23 -8.78
CA ALA A 149 -7.30 8.06 -10.06
C ALA A 149 -7.95 8.79 -11.27
N SER A 150 -8.96 9.64 -11.07
CA SER A 150 -9.43 10.57 -12.11
C SER A 150 -8.56 11.83 -12.17
N GLU A 151 -8.52 12.47 -13.34
CA GLU A 151 -7.84 13.78 -13.51
C GLU A 151 -8.41 14.86 -12.58
N PHE A 152 -9.73 14.84 -12.38
CA PHE A 152 -10.39 15.76 -11.45
C PHE A 152 -9.87 15.57 -10.02
N PHE A 153 -9.73 14.32 -9.57
CA PHE A 153 -9.22 14.02 -8.23
C PHE A 153 -7.75 14.44 -8.09
N ALA A 154 -6.93 14.17 -9.10
CA ALA A 154 -5.53 14.58 -9.13
C ALA A 154 -5.39 16.12 -9.09
N SER A 155 -6.22 16.85 -9.84
CA SER A 155 -6.26 18.31 -9.83
C SER A 155 -6.65 18.87 -8.46
N LYS A 156 -7.62 18.28 -7.79
CA LYS A 156 -8.03 18.63 -6.43
C LYS A 156 -6.91 18.43 -5.42
N PHE A 157 -6.22 17.29 -5.50
CA PHE A 157 -5.07 16.98 -4.65
C PHE A 157 -3.94 18.01 -4.84
N SER A 158 -3.61 18.33 -6.09
CA SER A 158 -2.61 19.33 -6.43
C SER A 158 -2.99 20.72 -5.91
N ALA A 159 -4.24 21.14 -6.11
CA ALA A 159 -4.73 22.44 -5.63
C ALA A 159 -4.64 22.54 -4.09
N HIS A 160 -4.97 21.46 -3.38
CA HIS A 160 -4.84 21.40 -1.93
C HIS A 160 -3.38 21.52 -1.46
N ALA A 161 -2.45 20.82 -2.09
CA ALA A 161 -1.02 20.94 -1.81
C ALA A 161 -0.51 22.38 -2.00
N ILE A 162 -0.93 23.04 -3.09
CA ILE A 162 -0.60 24.44 -3.37
C ILE A 162 -1.16 25.36 -2.27
N SER A 163 -2.42 25.16 -1.85
CA SER A 163 -3.05 25.99 -0.82
C SER A 163 -2.32 25.90 0.53
N ILE A 164 -1.89 24.69 0.93
CA ILE A 164 -1.10 24.51 2.15
C ILE A 164 0.26 25.22 2.03
N ARG A 165 0.94 25.10 0.90
CA ARG A 165 2.21 25.80 0.67
C ARG A 165 2.07 27.32 0.82
N GLU A 166 1.06 27.91 0.21
CA GLU A 166 0.84 29.35 0.29
C GLU A 166 0.45 29.78 1.71
N TRP A 167 -0.37 29.00 2.39
CA TRP A 167 -0.69 29.25 3.79
C TRP A 167 0.55 29.21 4.68
N MET A 168 1.37 28.15 4.59
CA MET A 168 2.61 28.03 5.36
C MET A 168 3.56 29.19 5.09
N LYS A 169 3.70 29.59 3.83
CA LYS A 169 4.53 30.74 3.45
C LYS A 169 4.04 32.03 4.10
N HIS A 170 2.73 32.27 4.10
CA HIS A 170 2.13 33.43 4.75
C HIS A 170 2.40 33.45 6.25
N GLU A 171 2.17 32.33 6.94
CA GLU A 171 2.42 32.21 8.39
C GLU A 171 3.89 32.45 8.74
N LEU A 172 4.82 31.83 7.99
CA LEU A 172 6.26 31.97 8.24
C LEU A 172 6.73 33.42 8.00
N LEU A 173 6.23 34.10 6.99
CA LEU A 173 6.53 35.53 6.77
C LEU A 173 5.98 36.40 7.90
N GLY A 174 4.77 36.10 8.40
CA GLY A 174 4.20 36.76 9.56
C GLY A 174 5.04 36.62 10.83
N PHE A 175 5.58 35.43 11.11
CA PHE A 175 6.51 35.21 12.22
C PHE A 175 7.82 35.95 12.04
N LYS A 176 8.35 35.99 10.83
CA LYS A 176 9.56 36.77 10.50
C LYS A 176 9.34 38.25 10.77
N ASP A 177 8.24 38.83 10.30
CA ASP A 177 7.92 40.25 10.49
C ASP A 177 7.72 40.60 11.97
N GLN A 178 7.33 39.63 12.80
CA GLN A 178 7.22 39.76 14.25
C GLN A 178 8.55 39.54 15.00
N GLY A 179 9.63 39.22 14.30
CA GLY A 179 10.97 39.02 14.86
C GLY A 179 11.20 37.65 15.53
N TYR A 180 10.38 36.64 15.23
CA TYR A 180 10.57 35.28 15.76
C TYR A 180 11.61 34.46 14.96
N ILE A 181 11.95 34.88 13.77
CA ILE A 181 12.90 34.20 12.85
C ILE A 181 13.87 35.23 12.26
#